data_326148724ddb90103f286bf40c5cf4f7
#
_entry.id   326148724ddb90103f286bf40c5cf4f7
#
_cell.length_a   1.000
_cell.length_b   1.000
_cell.length_c   1.000
_cell.angle_alpha   90.00
_cell.angle_beta   90.00
_cell.angle_gamma   90.00
#
_symmetry.space_group_name_H-M   'P 1'
#
loop_
_entity.id
_entity.type
_entity.pdbx_description
1 polymer ?
#
loop_
_entity_poly.entity_id
_entity_poly.type
_entity_poly.pdbx_seq_one_letter_code
_entity_poly.pdbx_strand_id
1 'polypeptide(L)'
;MIVVSNTGPLIGLAKLNQFELLRRLASAVYIPPQVHRELLAKSGPEAAAIDNALHEFIQIKIPGAVDSATTDILKGLDEGEKQAILLARSFSSPVLLLLDDRAGRTAARKLNQPLTGLPGLLLKAKDVGLIKDVLPMIEDVRAKGYWLSDAVVDAVKVAAAKR
;
A
#
# COMPACT_ATOMS: atom_id res chain seq x y z
N MET A 1 12.08 8.29 0.19
CA MET A 1 10.93 8.25 -0.73
C MET A 1 9.64 8.45 0.04
N ILE A 2 8.77 9.30 -0.46
CA ILE A 2 7.43 9.49 0.10
C ILE A 2 6.53 8.35 -0.37
N VAL A 3 5.74 7.80 0.55
CA VAL A 3 4.76 6.74 0.26
C VAL A 3 3.37 7.23 0.59
N VAL A 4 2.43 7.00 -0.31
CA VAL A 4 0.99 7.14 -0.06
C VAL A 4 0.38 5.75 -0.13
N SER A 5 -0.46 5.39 0.83
CA SER A 5 -1.02 4.04 0.89
C SER A 5 -2.55 4.03 0.88
N ASN A 6 -3.10 3.03 0.16
CA ASN A 6 -4.48 2.60 0.32
C ASN A 6 -4.60 1.70 1.58
N THR A 7 -5.82 1.36 1.93
CA THR A 7 -6.15 0.59 3.14
C THR A 7 -5.56 -0.83 3.12
N GLY A 8 -5.70 -1.54 2.01
CA GLY A 8 -5.33 -2.95 1.89
C GLY A 8 -3.91 -3.28 2.31
N PRO A 9 -2.88 -2.65 1.70
CA PRO A 9 -1.49 -2.95 2.06
C PRO A 9 -1.16 -2.70 3.53
N LEU A 10 -1.78 -1.68 4.15
CA LEU A 10 -1.58 -1.40 5.57
C LEU A 10 -2.18 -2.49 6.46
N ILE A 11 -3.36 -3.01 6.09
CA ILE A 11 -3.94 -4.16 6.77
C ILE A 11 -3.04 -5.38 6.63
N GLY A 12 -2.49 -5.62 5.45
CA GLY A 12 -1.53 -6.70 5.22
C GLY A 12 -0.30 -6.60 6.13
N LEU A 13 0.27 -5.40 6.23
CA LEU A 13 1.40 -5.16 7.14
C LEU A 13 1.01 -5.36 8.61
N ALA A 14 -0.19 -4.96 8.99
CA ALA A 14 -0.70 -5.19 10.35
C ALA A 14 -0.83 -6.69 10.65
N LYS A 15 -1.35 -7.47 9.70
CA LYS A 15 -1.46 -8.93 9.83
C LYS A 15 -0.11 -9.60 10.01
N LEU A 16 0.92 -9.08 9.36
CA LEU A 16 2.29 -9.57 9.48
C LEU A 16 3.04 -8.99 10.68
N ASN A 17 2.46 -8.01 11.37
CA ASN A 17 3.12 -7.23 12.40
C ASN A 17 4.44 -6.61 11.89
N GLN A 18 4.40 -6.04 10.68
CA GLN A 18 5.58 -5.57 9.95
C GLN A 18 5.47 -4.11 9.48
N PHE A 19 4.77 -3.25 10.22
CA PHE A 19 4.76 -1.82 9.91
C PHE A 19 6.16 -1.20 9.92
N GLU A 20 7.08 -1.77 10.68
CA GLU A 20 8.46 -1.28 10.74
C GLU A 20 9.16 -1.36 9.38
N LEU A 21 8.82 -2.33 8.53
CA LEU A 21 9.36 -2.39 7.17
C LEU A 21 9.00 -1.12 6.38
N LEU A 22 7.74 -0.72 6.44
CA LEU A 22 7.28 0.49 5.75
C LEU A 22 7.95 1.72 6.34
N ARG A 23 8.03 1.81 7.65
CA ARG A 23 8.66 2.92 8.35
C ARG A 23 10.14 3.09 7.96
N ARG A 24 10.84 1.99 7.77
CA ARG A 24 12.27 2.01 7.41
C ARG A 24 12.52 2.25 5.91
N LEU A 25 11.58 1.83 5.05
CA LEU A 25 11.69 2.02 3.61
C LEU A 25 11.26 3.41 3.15
N ALA A 26 10.34 4.05 3.86
CA ALA A 26 9.77 5.34 3.47
C ALA A 26 10.37 6.48 4.30
N SER A 27 10.59 7.62 3.67
CA SER A 27 10.95 8.87 4.38
C SER A 27 9.73 9.48 5.08
N ALA A 28 8.54 9.30 4.51
CA ALA A 28 7.26 9.73 5.07
C ALA A 28 6.15 8.87 4.49
N VAL A 29 5.11 8.61 5.28
CA VAL A 29 3.93 7.84 4.86
C VAL A 29 2.68 8.68 5.09
N TYR A 30 1.88 8.82 4.03
CA TYR A 30 0.63 9.57 4.07
C TYR A 30 -0.54 8.70 3.65
N ILE A 31 -1.70 8.98 4.23
CA ILE A 31 -2.97 8.38 3.85
C ILE A 31 -4.03 9.48 3.70
N PRO A 32 -4.98 9.31 2.78
CA PRO A 32 -6.11 10.25 2.67
C PRO A 32 -7.17 9.99 3.75
N PRO A 33 -8.11 10.94 3.94
CA PRO A 33 -9.13 10.80 4.98
C PRO A 33 -9.99 9.54 4.90
N GLN A 34 -10.34 9.07 3.70
CA GLN A 34 -11.15 7.86 3.55
C GLN A 34 -10.39 6.62 4.02
N VAL A 35 -9.13 6.51 3.70
CA VAL A 35 -8.28 5.40 4.17
C VAL A 35 -8.17 5.44 5.70
N HIS A 36 -8.01 6.63 6.27
CA HIS A 36 -8.00 6.78 7.72
C HIS A 36 -9.29 6.26 8.36
N ARG A 37 -10.44 6.64 7.80
CA ARG A 37 -11.74 6.15 8.29
C ARG A 37 -11.86 4.62 8.21
N GLU A 38 -11.41 4.03 7.10
CA GLU A 38 -11.43 2.57 6.91
C GLU A 38 -10.53 1.86 7.92
N LEU A 39 -9.35 2.41 8.21
CA LEU A 39 -8.44 1.86 9.20
C LEU A 39 -9.00 1.97 10.63
N LEU A 40 -9.64 3.08 10.96
CA LEU A 40 -10.29 3.27 12.27
C LEU A 40 -11.46 2.31 12.48
N ALA A 41 -12.13 1.91 11.42
CA ALA A 41 -13.23 0.95 11.49
C ALA A 41 -12.75 -0.49 11.66
N LYS A 42 -11.45 -0.76 11.47
CA LYS A 42 -10.90 -2.10 11.59
C LYS A 42 -10.88 -2.54 13.05
N SER A 43 -11.44 -3.71 13.28
CA SER A 43 -11.44 -4.36 14.60
C SER A 43 -10.63 -5.66 14.53
N GLY A 44 -10.43 -6.30 15.67
CA GLY A 44 -9.72 -7.58 15.74
C GLY A 44 -8.23 -7.41 15.99
N PRO A 45 -7.43 -8.46 15.65
CA PRO A 45 -6.02 -8.50 16.03
C PRO A 45 -5.16 -7.37 15.47
N GLU A 46 -5.53 -6.83 14.30
CA GLU A 46 -4.77 -5.80 13.62
C GLU A 46 -4.96 -4.39 14.20
N ALA A 47 -6.03 -4.17 14.95
CA ALA A 47 -6.44 -2.84 15.42
C ALA A 47 -5.35 -2.13 16.22
N ALA A 48 -4.70 -2.83 17.14
CA ALA A 48 -3.65 -2.23 17.96
C ALA A 48 -2.43 -1.80 17.15
N ALA A 49 -1.98 -2.63 16.21
CA ALA A 49 -0.85 -2.31 15.34
C ALA A 49 -1.16 -1.12 14.43
N ILE A 50 -2.37 -1.06 13.89
CA ILE A 50 -2.84 0.07 13.06
C ILE A 50 -2.85 1.35 13.89
N ASP A 51 -3.40 1.30 15.09
CA ASP A 51 -3.49 2.46 15.97
C ASP A 51 -2.11 3.01 16.33
N ASN A 52 -1.18 2.14 16.68
CA ASN A 52 0.20 2.52 16.94
C ASN A 52 0.86 3.18 15.72
N ALA A 53 0.69 2.63 14.53
CA ALA A 53 1.28 3.17 13.30
C ALA A 53 0.70 4.57 12.99
N LEU A 54 -0.60 4.76 13.19
CA LEU A 54 -1.26 6.06 12.99
C LEU A 54 -0.73 7.13 13.96
N HIS A 55 -0.36 6.74 15.18
CA HIS A 55 0.23 7.66 16.16
C HIS A 55 1.71 7.92 15.90
N GLU A 56 2.44 6.93 15.41
CA GLU A 56 3.90 7.00 15.34
C GLU A 56 4.43 7.61 14.04
N PHE A 57 3.91 7.21 12.87
CA PHE A 57 4.53 7.64 11.60
C PHE A 57 3.59 7.83 10.41
N ILE A 58 2.35 7.33 10.44
CA ILE A 58 1.41 7.52 9.34
C ILE A 58 0.67 8.85 9.52
N GLN A 59 0.75 9.72 8.52
CA GLN A 59 0.15 11.05 8.55
C GLN A 59 -1.07 11.11 7.62
N ILE A 60 -2.08 11.88 8.00
CA ILE A 60 -3.28 12.08 7.21
C ILE A 60 -3.11 13.37 6.40
N LYS A 61 -3.43 13.30 5.10
CA LYS A 61 -3.37 14.47 4.24
C LYS A 61 -4.54 14.47 3.25
N ILE A 62 -5.13 15.62 3.04
CA ILE A 62 -6.24 15.80 2.11
C ILE A 62 -5.67 15.90 0.68
N PRO A 63 -6.23 15.15 -0.30
CA PRO A 63 -5.81 15.29 -1.69
C PRO A 63 -6.04 16.70 -2.23
N GLY A 64 -5.16 17.12 -3.14
CA GLY A 64 -5.33 18.40 -3.84
C GLY A 64 -6.42 18.35 -4.92
N ALA A 65 -6.67 19.49 -5.55
CA ALA A 65 -7.61 19.59 -6.66
C ALA A 65 -7.09 18.82 -7.88
N VAL A 66 -8.02 18.29 -8.69
CA VAL A 66 -7.70 17.50 -9.87
C VAL A 66 -8.48 17.98 -11.08
N ASP A 67 -7.97 17.69 -12.29
CA ASP A 67 -8.64 17.99 -13.53
C ASP A 67 -9.75 16.96 -13.86
N SER A 68 -10.59 17.29 -14.83
CA SER A 68 -11.70 16.41 -15.25
C SER A 68 -11.21 15.12 -15.90
N ALA A 69 -10.09 15.15 -16.61
CA ALA A 69 -9.52 13.96 -17.25
C ALA A 69 -9.09 12.94 -16.21
N THR A 70 -8.44 13.38 -15.13
CA THR A 70 -8.06 12.52 -14.00
C THR A 70 -9.31 11.96 -13.31
N THR A 71 -10.31 12.79 -13.07
CA THR A 71 -11.59 12.36 -12.47
C THR A 71 -12.24 11.25 -13.31
N ASP A 72 -12.24 11.38 -14.64
CA ASP A 72 -12.81 10.38 -15.54
C ASP A 72 -12.08 9.03 -15.46
N ILE A 73 -10.76 9.05 -15.38
CA ILE A 73 -9.95 7.82 -15.24
C ILE A 73 -10.27 7.09 -13.93
N LEU A 74 -10.60 7.83 -12.87
CA LEU A 74 -10.87 7.27 -11.55
C LEU A 74 -12.32 6.82 -11.34
N LYS A 75 -13.20 7.05 -12.31
CA LYS A 75 -14.60 6.59 -12.21
C LYS A 75 -14.67 5.08 -12.01
N GLY A 76 -15.56 4.66 -11.13
CA GLY A 76 -15.79 3.25 -10.82
C GLY A 76 -14.91 2.69 -9.71
N LEU A 77 -13.88 3.42 -9.28
CA LEU A 77 -13.10 3.03 -8.13
C LEU A 77 -13.83 3.38 -6.83
N ASP A 78 -13.53 2.67 -5.74
CA ASP A 78 -14.04 3.07 -4.44
C ASP A 78 -13.38 4.38 -3.97
N GLU A 79 -13.95 5.00 -2.96
CA GLU A 79 -13.51 6.32 -2.49
C GLU A 79 -12.10 6.30 -1.92
N GLY A 80 -11.72 5.23 -1.21
CA GLY A 80 -10.37 5.07 -0.66
C GLY A 80 -9.31 5.00 -1.75
N GLU A 81 -9.57 4.21 -2.79
CA GLU A 81 -8.67 4.10 -3.95
C GLU A 81 -8.53 5.43 -4.69
N LYS A 82 -9.65 6.10 -4.95
CA LYS A 82 -9.64 7.41 -5.59
C LYS A 82 -8.80 8.41 -4.81
N GLN A 83 -9.07 8.54 -3.53
CA GLN A 83 -8.35 9.50 -2.68
C GLN A 83 -6.86 9.16 -2.59
N ALA A 84 -6.49 7.89 -2.49
CA ALA A 84 -5.09 7.49 -2.44
C ALA A 84 -4.34 7.88 -3.73
N ILE A 85 -4.93 7.63 -4.89
CA ILE A 85 -4.34 8.02 -6.19
C ILE A 85 -4.22 9.53 -6.28
N LEU A 86 -5.28 10.26 -5.94
CA LEU A 86 -5.28 11.72 -5.97
C LEU A 86 -4.24 12.32 -5.02
N LEU A 87 -4.12 11.76 -3.83
CA LEU A 87 -3.13 12.22 -2.86
C LEU A 87 -1.71 12.02 -3.38
N ALA A 88 -1.41 10.84 -3.93
CA ALA A 88 -0.09 10.57 -4.50
C ALA A 88 0.28 11.59 -5.58
N ARG A 89 -0.68 11.98 -6.40
CA ARG A 89 -0.47 12.93 -7.49
C ARG A 89 -0.42 14.39 -7.04
N SER A 90 -0.84 14.70 -5.83
CA SER A 90 -0.84 16.08 -5.33
C SER A 90 0.50 16.55 -4.77
N PHE A 91 1.48 15.67 -4.66
CA PHE A 91 2.83 16.02 -4.25
C PHE A 91 3.65 16.53 -5.44
N SER A 92 4.52 17.49 -5.18
CA SER A 92 5.45 18.01 -6.19
C SER A 92 6.67 17.12 -6.40
N SER A 93 7.02 16.30 -5.42
CA SER A 93 8.11 15.33 -5.49
C SER A 93 7.57 13.94 -5.84
N PRO A 94 8.44 13.02 -6.34
CA PRO A 94 8.01 11.65 -6.64
C PRO A 94 7.47 10.94 -5.43
N VAL A 95 6.37 10.19 -5.62
CA VAL A 95 5.67 9.44 -4.58
C VAL A 95 5.45 8.01 -5.07
N LEU A 96 5.67 7.05 -4.21
CA LEU A 96 5.29 5.66 -4.44
C LEU A 96 3.91 5.40 -3.82
N LEU A 97 2.98 4.93 -4.63
CA LEU A 97 1.64 4.55 -4.17
C LEU A 97 1.62 3.06 -3.81
N LEU A 98 1.14 2.74 -2.61
CA LEU A 98 0.87 1.37 -2.19
C LEU A 98 -0.60 1.04 -2.47
N LEU A 99 -0.83 0.10 -3.36
CA LEU A 99 -2.18 -0.25 -3.82
C LEU A 99 -2.18 -1.67 -4.38
N ASP A 100 -2.97 -2.56 -3.80
CA ASP A 100 -3.09 -3.95 -4.26
C ASP A 100 -4.29 -4.21 -5.15
N ASP A 101 -5.31 -3.35 -5.13
CA ASP A 101 -6.50 -3.53 -5.94
C ASP A 101 -6.21 -3.42 -7.44
N ARG A 102 -6.70 -4.39 -8.21
CA ARG A 102 -6.42 -4.49 -9.65
C ARG A 102 -6.95 -3.29 -10.44
N ALA A 103 -8.19 -2.88 -10.20
CA ALA A 103 -8.80 -1.76 -10.90
C ALA A 103 -8.09 -0.45 -10.57
N GLY A 104 -7.76 -0.24 -9.30
CA GLY A 104 -6.99 0.91 -8.85
C GLY A 104 -5.60 0.95 -9.47
N ARG A 105 -4.91 -0.18 -9.54
CA ARG A 105 -3.59 -0.29 -10.17
C ARG A 105 -3.64 0.06 -11.66
N THR A 106 -4.67 -0.41 -12.36
CA THR A 106 -4.88 -0.09 -13.77
C THR A 106 -5.07 1.43 -13.96
N ALA A 107 -5.90 2.06 -13.15
CA ALA A 107 -6.14 3.50 -13.22
C ALA A 107 -4.87 4.30 -12.89
N ALA A 108 -4.13 3.92 -11.86
CA ALA A 108 -2.87 4.57 -11.48
C ALA A 108 -1.83 4.49 -12.61
N ARG A 109 -1.74 3.35 -13.29
CA ARG A 109 -0.83 3.19 -14.45
C ARG A 109 -1.22 4.11 -15.60
N LYS A 110 -2.49 4.29 -15.88
CA LYS A 110 -2.97 5.24 -16.91
C LYS A 110 -2.53 6.67 -16.60
N LEU A 111 -2.38 7.00 -15.33
CA LEU A 111 -1.92 8.30 -14.86
C LEU A 111 -0.40 8.38 -14.68
N ASN A 112 0.33 7.33 -15.06
CA ASN A 112 1.78 7.23 -14.89
C ASN A 112 2.24 7.40 -13.44
N GLN A 113 1.41 6.96 -12.49
CA GLN A 113 1.73 7.01 -11.07
C GLN A 113 2.56 5.78 -10.69
N PRO A 114 3.81 5.95 -10.18
CA PRO A 114 4.58 4.83 -9.64
C PRO A 114 3.82 4.15 -8.51
N LEU A 115 3.73 2.84 -8.58
CA LEU A 115 2.98 2.07 -7.59
C LEU A 115 3.61 0.70 -7.33
N THR A 116 3.30 0.15 -6.16
CA THR A 116 3.58 -1.23 -5.80
C THR A 116 2.49 -1.74 -4.87
N GLY A 117 2.42 -3.06 -4.70
CA GLY A 117 1.55 -3.67 -3.70
C GLY A 117 2.35 -4.20 -2.51
N LEU A 118 1.67 -4.90 -1.61
CA LEU A 118 2.33 -5.53 -0.47
C LEU A 118 3.46 -6.49 -0.90
N PRO A 119 3.26 -7.37 -1.89
CA PRO A 119 4.34 -8.25 -2.33
C PRO A 119 5.58 -7.50 -2.83
N GLY A 120 5.40 -6.45 -3.61
CA GLY A 120 6.49 -5.63 -4.10
C GLY A 120 7.24 -4.91 -2.98
N LEU A 121 6.52 -4.44 -1.96
CA LEU A 121 7.12 -3.84 -0.79
C LEU A 121 8.00 -4.84 -0.02
N LEU A 122 7.54 -6.08 0.14
CA LEU A 122 8.30 -7.14 0.79
C LEU A 122 9.56 -7.51 -0.01
N LEU A 123 9.45 -7.56 -1.34
CA LEU A 123 10.62 -7.77 -2.21
C LEU A 123 11.64 -6.65 -2.04
N LYS A 124 11.19 -5.41 -1.96
CA LYS A 124 12.06 -4.25 -1.71
C LYS A 124 12.75 -4.37 -0.35
N ALA A 125 12.02 -4.79 0.67
CA ALA A 125 12.58 -5.00 2.00
C ALA A 125 13.68 -6.08 1.98
N LYS A 126 13.50 -7.13 1.20
CA LYS A 126 14.55 -8.14 1.00
C LYS A 126 15.77 -7.56 0.31
N ASP A 127 15.57 -6.79 -0.77
CA ASP A 127 16.67 -6.19 -1.54
C ASP A 127 17.59 -5.33 -0.67
N VAL A 128 17.03 -4.61 0.30
CA VAL A 128 17.81 -3.74 1.20
C VAL A 128 18.20 -4.44 2.51
N GLY A 129 17.96 -5.73 2.62
CA GLY A 129 18.43 -6.53 3.76
C GLY A 129 17.60 -6.45 5.03
N LEU A 130 16.38 -5.90 4.97
CA LEU A 130 15.50 -5.81 6.14
C LEU A 130 14.83 -7.13 6.49
N ILE A 131 14.62 -7.98 5.50
CA ILE A 131 14.10 -9.35 5.68
C ILE A 131 14.93 -10.33 4.87
N LYS A 132 14.91 -11.59 5.29
CA LYS A 132 15.67 -12.66 4.66
C LYS A 132 14.91 -13.32 3.54
N ASP A 133 13.65 -13.69 3.80
CA ASP A 133 12.79 -14.43 2.87
C ASP A 133 11.42 -13.80 2.75
N VAL A 134 10.94 -13.63 1.52
CA VAL A 134 9.62 -13.05 1.24
C VAL A 134 8.51 -14.11 1.29
N LEU A 135 8.77 -15.32 0.77
CA LEU A 135 7.73 -16.35 0.63
C LEU A 135 7.05 -16.73 1.94
N PRO A 136 7.76 -16.95 3.06
CA PRO A 136 7.08 -17.23 4.33
C PRO A 136 6.11 -16.13 4.77
N MET A 137 6.43 -14.88 4.48
CA MET A 137 5.54 -13.75 4.77
C MET A 137 4.31 -13.73 3.87
N ILE A 138 4.48 -14.04 2.59
CA ILE A 138 3.36 -14.16 1.65
C ILE A 138 2.41 -15.28 2.08
N GLU A 139 2.94 -16.42 2.46
CA GLU A 139 2.13 -17.55 2.95
C GLU A 139 1.40 -17.19 4.25
N ASP A 140 2.09 -16.52 5.18
CA ASP A 140 1.51 -16.10 6.45
C ASP A 140 0.36 -15.10 6.26
N VAL A 141 0.56 -14.08 5.44
CA VAL A 141 -0.47 -13.06 5.21
C VAL A 141 -1.69 -13.65 4.49
N ARG A 142 -1.50 -14.60 3.56
CA ARG A 142 -2.61 -15.32 2.93
C ARG A 142 -3.37 -16.17 3.92
N ALA A 143 -2.67 -16.88 4.80
CA ALA A 143 -3.29 -17.69 5.86
C ALA A 143 -4.12 -16.83 6.81
N LYS A 144 -3.75 -15.58 7.00
CA LYS A 144 -4.49 -14.61 7.82
C LYS A 144 -5.60 -13.88 7.07
N GLY A 145 -5.91 -14.31 5.86
CA GLY A 145 -7.05 -13.81 5.10
C GLY A 145 -6.76 -12.67 4.11
N TYR A 146 -5.50 -12.31 3.91
CA TYR A 146 -5.14 -11.32 2.90
C TYR A 146 -5.14 -11.97 1.52
N TRP A 147 -6.03 -11.49 0.63
CA TRP A 147 -6.18 -12.12 -0.68
C TRP A 147 -5.03 -11.74 -1.62
N LEU A 148 -4.37 -12.77 -2.15
CA LEU A 148 -3.39 -12.67 -3.23
C LEU A 148 -3.65 -13.81 -4.20
N SER A 149 -3.67 -13.53 -5.51
CA SER A 149 -3.87 -14.56 -6.53
C SER A 149 -2.66 -15.49 -6.61
N ASP A 150 -2.88 -16.71 -7.09
CA ASP A 150 -1.79 -17.65 -7.35
C ASP A 150 -0.78 -17.10 -8.36
N ALA A 151 -1.26 -16.35 -9.36
CA ALA A 151 -0.40 -15.70 -10.34
C ALA A 151 0.55 -14.69 -9.67
N VAL A 152 0.05 -13.91 -8.71
CA VAL A 152 0.89 -12.96 -7.95
C VAL A 152 1.93 -13.72 -7.11
N VAL A 153 1.52 -14.80 -6.44
CA VAL A 153 2.43 -15.61 -5.63
C VAL A 153 3.53 -16.24 -6.50
N ASP A 154 3.16 -16.76 -7.67
CA ASP A 154 4.13 -17.33 -8.62
C ASP A 154 5.12 -16.26 -9.11
N ALA A 155 4.65 -15.05 -9.40
CA ALA A 155 5.49 -13.93 -9.78
C ALA A 155 6.48 -13.56 -8.66
N VAL A 156 6.04 -13.60 -7.40
CA VAL A 156 6.91 -13.34 -6.24
C VAL A 156 7.98 -14.43 -6.13
N LYS A 157 7.63 -15.69 -6.33
CA LYS A 157 8.61 -16.80 -6.31
C LYS A 157 9.72 -16.58 -7.34
N VAL A 158 9.35 -16.21 -8.56
CA VAL A 158 10.31 -15.92 -9.63
C VAL A 158 11.20 -14.73 -9.26
N ALA A 159 10.60 -13.65 -8.81
CA ALA A 159 11.34 -12.43 -8.44
C ALA A 159 12.28 -12.68 -7.24
N ALA A 160 11.83 -13.41 -6.23
CA ALA A 160 12.61 -13.72 -5.04
C ALA A 160 13.83 -14.61 -5.36
N ALA A 161 13.69 -15.53 -6.31
CA ALA A 161 14.78 -16.42 -6.74
C ALA A 161 15.91 -15.69 -7.46
N LYS A 162 15.66 -14.50 -8.01
CA LYS A 162 16.65 -13.68 -8.73
C LYS A 162 17.42 -12.73 -7.81
N ARG A 163 17.13 -12.73 -6.51
CA ARG A 163 17.70 -11.77 -5.55
C ARG A 163 18.64 -12.41 -4.52
#